data_2fad5a8a1f3b5753c3330113795f2d64
#
_entry.id   2fad5a8a1f3b5753c3330113795f2d64
#
_cell.length_a   1.000
_cell.length_b   1.000
_cell.length_c   1.000
_cell.angle_alpha   90.00
_cell.angle_beta   90.00
_cell.angle_gamma   90.00
#
_symmetry.space_group_name_H-M   'P 1'
#
loop_
_entity.id
_entity.type
_entity.pdbx_description
1 polymer ?
#
loop_
_entity_poly.entity_id
_entity_poly.type
_entity_poly.pdbx_seq_one_letter_code
_entity_poly.pdbx_strand_id
1 'polypeptide(L)'
;MEPTSTTHALAHGQQLAITTNAQGSILHLLAADGETTSLTIVITPTGPMLQFSGGLAIQAAGDIAVSAANLDLHGRDSVSIRTGGDLVIHAENDLHSTARIQNITAELGNVNVKANDDVRIHGERVMVNCTDDIRNMKRE
;
A
#
# COMPACT_ATOMS: atom_id res chain seq x y z
N MET A 1 -16.93 -25.95 23.54
CA MET A 1 -15.57 -25.93 24.13
C MET A 1 -15.44 -24.60 24.86
N GLU A 2 -15.18 -24.60 26.14
CA GLU A 2 -14.99 -23.34 26.87
C GLU A 2 -13.71 -22.63 26.42
N PRO A 3 -13.69 -21.31 26.39
CA PRO A 3 -12.49 -20.57 26.00
C PRO A 3 -11.38 -20.78 27.02
N THR A 4 -10.22 -21.15 26.54
CA THR A 4 -9.00 -21.27 27.37
C THR A 4 -8.14 -20.06 27.11
N SER A 5 -7.73 -19.37 28.17
CA SER A 5 -6.83 -18.21 28.11
C SER A 5 -5.54 -18.50 28.87
N THR A 6 -4.42 -18.14 28.26
CA THR A 6 -3.07 -18.26 28.82
C THR A 6 -2.32 -16.96 28.56
N THR A 7 -1.59 -16.47 29.60
CA THR A 7 -0.78 -15.25 29.47
C THR A 7 0.68 -15.58 29.77
N HIS A 8 1.58 -15.10 28.93
CA HIS A 8 3.03 -15.24 29.05
C HIS A 8 3.68 -13.86 29.18
N ALA A 9 4.49 -13.68 30.21
CA ALA A 9 5.30 -12.47 30.34
C ALA A 9 6.46 -12.49 29.32
N LEU A 10 6.69 -11.35 28.67
CA LEU A 10 7.77 -11.13 27.73
C LEU A 10 8.79 -10.13 28.30
N ALA A 11 9.88 -9.88 27.56
CA ALA A 11 10.86 -8.86 27.90
C ALA A 11 10.21 -7.46 27.93
N HIS A 12 10.80 -6.57 28.71
CA HIS A 12 10.37 -5.17 28.85
C HIS A 12 8.92 -4.97 29.36
N GLY A 13 8.41 -5.92 30.14
CA GLY A 13 7.09 -5.84 30.74
C GLY A 13 5.92 -6.14 29.81
N GLN A 14 6.18 -6.45 28.54
CA GLN A 14 5.15 -6.86 27.59
C GLN A 14 4.57 -8.23 27.95
N GLN A 15 3.37 -8.52 27.45
CA GLN A 15 2.69 -9.78 27.69
C GLN A 15 2.10 -10.34 26.40
N LEU A 16 2.15 -11.65 26.25
CA LEU A 16 1.45 -12.38 25.19
C LEU A 16 0.27 -13.12 25.81
N ALA A 17 -0.93 -12.70 25.49
CA ALA A 17 -2.17 -13.37 25.87
C ALA A 17 -2.68 -14.21 24.70
N ILE A 18 -2.98 -15.49 24.97
CA ILE A 18 -3.52 -16.42 23.97
C ILE A 18 -4.88 -16.90 24.45
N THR A 19 -5.90 -16.69 23.64
CA THR A 19 -7.26 -17.18 23.89
C THR A 19 -7.65 -18.14 22.78
N THR A 20 -8.05 -19.35 23.13
CA THR A 20 -8.48 -20.38 22.16
C THR A 20 -9.93 -20.76 22.44
N ASN A 21 -10.75 -20.85 21.39
CA ASN A 21 -12.13 -21.30 21.43
C ASN A 21 -12.43 -22.21 20.22
N ALA A 22 -13.69 -22.64 20.07
CA ALA A 22 -14.11 -23.50 18.97
C ALA A 22 -13.98 -22.87 17.56
N GLN A 23 -13.85 -21.55 17.48
CA GLN A 23 -13.79 -20.80 16.22
C GLN A 23 -12.35 -20.44 15.81
N GLY A 24 -11.38 -20.60 16.73
CA GLY A 24 -9.98 -20.29 16.43
C GLY A 24 -9.20 -19.85 17.67
N SER A 25 -8.05 -19.27 17.42
CA SER A 25 -7.16 -18.72 18.47
C SER A 25 -6.89 -17.26 18.20
N ILE A 26 -6.85 -16.47 19.26
CA ILE A 26 -6.51 -15.06 19.23
C ILE A 26 -5.27 -14.85 20.09
N LEU A 27 -4.25 -14.22 19.53
CA LEU A 27 -3.04 -13.84 20.22
C LEU A 27 -3.01 -12.32 20.33
N HIS A 28 -2.86 -11.80 21.54
CA HIS A 28 -2.67 -10.38 21.80
C HIS A 28 -1.28 -10.13 22.35
N LEU A 29 -0.53 -9.27 21.68
CA LEU A 29 0.68 -8.67 22.25
C LEU A 29 0.28 -7.39 22.99
N LEU A 30 0.38 -7.42 24.31
CA LEU A 30 0.08 -6.29 25.17
C LEU A 30 1.35 -5.48 25.45
N ALA A 31 1.22 -4.18 25.53
CA ALA A 31 2.28 -3.29 25.99
C ALA A 31 2.61 -3.53 27.47
N ALA A 32 3.62 -2.83 27.98
CA ALA A 32 4.07 -2.99 29.37
C ALA A 32 3.01 -2.56 30.42
N ASP A 33 2.02 -1.78 30.03
CA ASP A 33 0.87 -1.41 30.88
C ASP A 33 -0.12 -2.57 31.09
N GLY A 34 0.00 -3.64 30.30
CA GLY A 34 -0.88 -4.81 30.35
C GLY A 34 -2.29 -4.59 29.78
N GLU A 35 -2.60 -3.38 29.31
CA GLU A 35 -3.93 -2.98 28.83
C GLU A 35 -3.92 -2.66 27.33
N THR A 36 -2.88 -1.99 26.85
CA THR A 36 -2.78 -1.57 25.44
C THR A 36 -2.34 -2.73 24.56
N THR A 37 -3.20 -3.14 23.63
CA THR A 37 -2.87 -4.16 22.63
C THR A 37 -2.09 -3.54 21.47
N SER A 38 -0.86 -3.99 21.23
CA SER A 38 0.00 -3.53 20.13
C SER A 38 -0.24 -4.31 18.84
N LEU A 39 -0.45 -5.62 18.96
CA LEU A 39 -0.68 -6.54 17.85
C LEU A 39 -1.72 -7.58 18.25
N THR A 40 -2.66 -7.82 17.36
CA THR A 40 -3.59 -8.96 17.46
C THR A 40 -3.37 -9.87 16.26
N ILE A 41 -3.22 -11.16 16.52
CA ILE A 41 -3.21 -12.21 15.50
C ILE A 41 -4.45 -13.08 15.72
N VAL A 42 -5.36 -13.08 14.76
CA VAL A 42 -6.56 -13.92 14.78
C VAL A 42 -6.33 -15.10 13.85
N ILE A 43 -6.32 -16.31 14.37
CA ILE A 43 -6.16 -17.54 13.60
C ILE A 43 -7.55 -18.14 13.38
N THR A 44 -8.02 -18.12 12.15
CA THR A 44 -9.32 -18.69 11.76
C THR A 44 -9.14 -19.87 10.80
N PRO A 45 -10.17 -20.66 10.54
CA PRO A 45 -10.11 -21.71 9.51
C PRO A 45 -9.77 -21.21 8.11
N THR A 46 -10.02 -19.94 7.82
CA THR A 46 -9.72 -19.31 6.52
C THR A 46 -8.32 -18.70 6.45
N GLY A 47 -7.57 -18.66 7.56
CA GLY A 47 -6.20 -18.17 7.63
C GLY A 47 -5.98 -17.16 8.77
N PRO A 48 -4.72 -16.76 8.99
CA PRO A 48 -4.37 -15.74 9.99
C PRO A 48 -4.67 -14.33 9.48
N MET A 49 -5.13 -13.49 10.38
CA MET A 49 -5.29 -12.05 10.19
C MET A 49 -4.40 -11.31 11.21
N LEU A 50 -3.59 -10.36 10.76
CA LEU A 50 -2.76 -9.50 11.61
C LEU A 50 -3.36 -8.10 11.67
N GLN A 51 -3.58 -7.61 12.88
CA GLN A 51 -4.12 -6.28 13.14
C GLN A 51 -3.19 -5.53 14.09
N PHE A 52 -2.78 -4.34 13.69
CA PHE A 52 -1.93 -3.45 14.48
C PHE A 52 -2.76 -2.26 14.96
N SER A 53 -2.68 -1.93 16.23
CA SER A 53 -3.38 -0.77 16.81
C SER A 53 -2.64 0.55 16.57
N GLY A 54 -1.36 0.47 16.20
CA GLY A 54 -0.51 1.61 15.88
C GLY A 54 0.13 1.50 14.51
N GLY A 55 1.20 2.25 14.28
CA GLY A 55 1.99 2.17 13.04
C GLY A 55 2.73 0.83 12.92
N LEU A 56 2.82 0.33 11.69
CA LEU A 56 3.65 -0.81 11.33
C LEU A 56 4.75 -0.35 10.37
N ALA A 57 6.01 -0.66 10.69
CA ALA A 57 7.14 -0.54 9.78
C ALA A 57 7.70 -1.92 9.46
N ILE A 58 7.81 -2.24 8.17
CA ILE A 58 8.47 -3.45 7.68
C ILE A 58 9.77 -3.03 7.02
N GLN A 59 10.90 -3.45 7.57
CA GLN A 59 12.24 -3.12 7.08
C GLN A 59 13.04 -4.40 6.91
N ALA A 60 13.74 -4.51 5.79
CA ALA A 60 14.68 -5.58 5.52
C ALA A 60 15.99 -5.00 4.99
N ALA A 61 17.13 -5.60 5.36
CA ALA A 61 18.41 -5.27 4.77
C ALA A 61 18.59 -5.85 3.35
N GLY A 62 17.78 -6.85 3.02
CA GLY A 62 17.68 -7.48 1.70
C GLY A 62 16.30 -7.27 1.09
N ASP A 63 15.85 -8.23 0.32
CA ASP A 63 14.61 -8.16 -0.45
C ASP A 63 13.37 -8.39 0.43
N ILE A 64 12.28 -7.72 0.07
CA ILE A 64 10.93 -8.02 0.55
C ILE A 64 10.10 -8.44 -0.65
N ALA A 65 9.59 -9.67 -0.64
CA ALA A 65 8.68 -10.20 -1.64
C ALA A 65 7.28 -10.36 -1.05
N VAL A 66 6.27 -9.82 -1.73
CA VAL A 66 4.86 -10.02 -1.39
C VAL A 66 4.19 -10.70 -2.58
N SER A 67 3.63 -11.89 -2.35
CA SER A 67 2.94 -12.67 -3.39
C SER A 67 1.60 -13.13 -2.86
N ALA A 68 0.55 -12.88 -3.60
CA ALA A 68 -0.82 -13.28 -3.27
C ALA A 68 -1.65 -13.48 -4.54
N ALA A 69 -2.73 -14.24 -4.47
CA ALA A 69 -3.70 -14.32 -5.55
C ALA A 69 -4.38 -12.97 -5.81
N ASN A 70 -4.67 -12.22 -4.73
CA ASN A 70 -5.17 -10.86 -4.79
C ASN A 70 -4.40 -10.02 -3.77
N LEU A 71 -3.91 -8.87 -4.18
CA LEU A 71 -3.23 -7.89 -3.32
C LEU A 71 -3.99 -6.57 -3.40
N ASP A 72 -4.49 -6.11 -2.26
CA ASP A 72 -5.12 -4.80 -2.10
C ASP A 72 -4.25 -3.91 -1.21
N LEU A 73 -3.85 -2.75 -1.72
CA LEU A 73 -3.09 -1.74 -1.01
C LEU A 73 -3.92 -0.47 -0.89
N HIS A 74 -4.53 -0.28 0.25
CA HIS A 74 -5.40 0.86 0.52
C HIS A 74 -4.80 1.79 1.59
N GLY A 75 -4.52 3.04 1.21
CA GLY A 75 -4.17 4.11 2.14
C GLY A 75 -5.32 5.11 2.27
N ARG A 76 -5.81 5.34 3.47
CA ARG A 76 -6.88 6.32 3.71
C ARG A 76 -6.46 7.73 3.29
N ASP A 77 -5.25 8.13 3.62
CA ASP A 77 -4.74 9.47 3.37
C ASP A 77 -3.81 9.51 2.15
N SER A 78 -2.89 8.56 2.04
CA SER A 78 -1.98 8.47 0.89
C SER A 78 -1.36 7.09 0.74
N VAL A 79 -0.96 6.75 -0.49
CA VAL A 79 -0.04 5.66 -0.82
C VAL A 79 1.14 6.27 -1.58
N SER A 80 2.37 6.01 -1.14
CA SER A 80 3.58 6.50 -1.79
C SER A 80 4.51 5.34 -2.14
N ILE A 81 4.90 5.25 -3.41
CA ILE A 81 5.87 4.28 -3.91
C ILE A 81 7.09 5.08 -4.41
N ARG A 82 8.26 4.79 -3.88
CA ARG A 82 9.53 5.45 -4.24
C ARG A 82 10.62 4.41 -4.41
N THR A 83 11.47 4.62 -5.39
CA THR A 83 12.66 3.81 -5.64
C THR A 83 13.85 4.71 -5.97
N GLY A 84 15.06 4.28 -5.66
CA GLY A 84 16.30 4.91 -6.13
C GLY A 84 16.75 4.38 -7.49
N GLY A 85 16.09 3.36 -8.01
CA GLY A 85 16.30 2.77 -9.34
C GLY A 85 15.03 2.76 -10.15
N ASP A 86 14.77 1.69 -10.87
CA ASP A 86 13.61 1.55 -11.76
C ASP A 86 12.35 1.12 -11.00
N LEU A 87 11.22 1.64 -11.39
CA LEU A 87 9.89 1.15 -11.01
C LEU A 87 9.25 0.48 -12.23
N VAL A 88 8.95 -0.82 -12.14
CA VAL A 88 8.28 -1.58 -13.19
C VAL A 88 6.88 -1.94 -12.74
N ILE A 89 5.88 -1.57 -13.53
CA ILE A 89 4.47 -1.98 -13.35
C ILE A 89 4.07 -2.76 -14.59
N HIS A 90 3.72 -4.03 -14.41
CA HIS A 90 3.30 -4.91 -15.48
C HIS A 90 1.96 -5.55 -15.15
N ALA A 91 1.03 -5.52 -16.10
CA ALA A 91 -0.24 -6.22 -16.03
C ALA A 91 -0.39 -7.07 -17.30
N GLU A 92 -0.77 -8.35 -17.16
CA GLU A 92 -1.02 -9.23 -18.31
C GLU A 92 -2.29 -8.84 -19.07
N ASN A 93 -3.26 -8.27 -18.37
CA ASN A 93 -4.51 -7.80 -18.96
C ASN A 93 -4.55 -6.26 -18.93
N ASP A 94 -5.43 -5.69 -18.13
CA ASP A 94 -5.70 -4.27 -18.14
C ASP A 94 -5.01 -3.54 -16.98
N LEU A 95 -4.48 -2.35 -17.26
CA LEU A 95 -4.03 -1.39 -16.26
C LEU A 95 -4.96 -0.18 -16.25
N HIS A 96 -5.72 0.00 -15.18
CA HIS A 96 -6.58 1.17 -14.99
C HIS A 96 -5.96 2.16 -14.02
N SER A 97 -5.89 3.43 -14.41
CA SER A 97 -5.42 4.51 -13.56
C SER A 97 -6.40 5.68 -13.61
N THR A 98 -6.99 6.03 -12.47
CA THR A 98 -7.97 7.11 -12.37
C THR A 98 -7.58 8.05 -11.24
N ALA A 99 -7.55 9.35 -11.51
CA ALA A 99 -7.30 10.39 -10.53
C ALA A 99 -7.96 11.71 -10.94
N ARG A 100 -8.13 12.61 -9.99
CA ARG A 100 -8.54 13.99 -10.27
C ARG A 100 -7.52 14.72 -11.16
N ILE A 101 -6.23 14.51 -10.89
CA ILE A 101 -5.12 15.04 -11.69
C ILE A 101 -4.08 13.94 -11.80
N GLN A 102 -3.59 13.69 -13.01
CA GLN A 102 -2.47 12.79 -13.28
C GLN A 102 -1.34 13.60 -13.90
N ASN A 103 -0.17 13.59 -13.26
CA ASN A 103 1.05 14.19 -13.78
C ASN A 103 2.03 13.10 -14.17
N ILE A 104 2.46 13.08 -15.41
CA ILE A 104 3.48 12.17 -15.93
C ILE A 104 4.60 13.04 -16.47
N THR A 105 5.77 13.01 -15.83
CA THR A 105 6.91 13.86 -16.19
C THR A 105 8.17 13.01 -16.27
N ALA A 106 8.94 13.18 -17.35
CA ALA A 106 10.31 12.71 -17.46
C ALA A 106 11.25 13.93 -17.32
N GLU A 107 12.10 13.94 -16.29
CA GLU A 107 13.06 15.04 -16.08
C GLU A 107 14.18 15.00 -17.12
N LEU A 108 14.61 13.79 -17.51
CA LEU A 108 15.57 13.54 -18.57
C LEU A 108 15.03 12.45 -19.49
N GLY A 109 15.11 12.68 -20.80
CA GLY A 109 14.62 11.73 -21.80
C GLY A 109 13.16 11.95 -22.18
N ASN A 110 12.43 10.89 -22.45
CA ASN A 110 11.12 10.94 -23.07
C ASN A 110 10.05 10.24 -22.23
N VAL A 111 8.82 10.70 -22.31
CA VAL A 111 7.62 9.92 -21.98
C VAL A 111 7.18 9.21 -23.26
N ASN A 112 7.35 7.89 -23.33
CA ASN A 112 6.97 7.09 -24.48
C ASN A 112 5.59 6.47 -24.24
N VAL A 113 4.64 6.81 -25.11
CA VAL A 113 3.30 6.20 -25.13
C VAL A 113 3.16 5.45 -26.45
N LYS A 114 2.95 4.14 -26.41
CA LYS A 114 2.81 3.29 -27.58
C LYS A 114 1.63 2.35 -27.40
N ALA A 115 0.78 2.25 -28.40
CA ALA A 115 -0.25 1.24 -28.52
C ALA A 115 -0.04 0.43 -29.78
N ASN A 116 -0.59 -0.80 -29.84
CA ASN A 116 -0.62 -1.58 -31.07
C ASN A 116 -1.65 -1.01 -32.04
N ASP A 117 -2.80 -0.59 -31.54
CA ASP A 117 -3.88 -0.02 -32.33
C ASP A 117 -3.92 1.51 -32.14
N ASP A 118 -4.74 2.01 -31.21
CA ASP A 118 -5.00 3.44 -31.06
C ASP A 118 -4.49 3.99 -29.71
N VAL A 119 -3.94 5.21 -29.75
CA VAL A 119 -3.80 6.06 -28.57
C VAL A 119 -4.90 7.12 -28.63
N ARG A 120 -5.87 7.09 -27.72
CA ARG A 120 -6.99 8.02 -27.67
C ARG A 120 -6.78 9.05 -26.58
N ILE A 121 -6.72 10.32 -26.97
CA ILE A 121 -6.57 11.46 -26.08
C ILE A 121 -7.81 12.33 -26.20
N HIS A 122 -8.58 12.48 -25.13
CA HIS A 122 -9.76 13.30 -25.08
C HIS A 122 -9.63 14.36 -23.98
N GLY A 123 -9.99 15.59 -24.27
CA GLY A 123 -9.98 16.68 -23.32
C GLY A 123 -10.69 17.90 -23.89
N GLU A 124 -11.10 18.84 -23.06
CA GLU A 124 -11.61 20.12 -23.49
C GLU A 124 -10.56 20.86 -24.34
N ARG A 125 -9.28 20.71 -23.94
CA ARG A 125 -8.15 21.25 -24.70
C ARG A 125 -6.98 20.25 -24.65
N VAL A 126 -6.46 19.88 -25.81
CA VAL A 126 -5.25 19.07 -25.96
C VAL A 126 -4.15 20.00 -26.52
N MET A 127 -3.09 20.21 -25.74
CA MET A 127 -1.95 21.06 -26.12
C MET A 127 -0.74 20.17 -26.38
N VAL A 128 -0.17 20.26 -27.58
CA VAL A 128 1.01 19.50 -28.01
C VAL A 128 2.07 20.48 -28.52
N ASN A 129 3.31 20.32 -28.04
CA ASN A 129 4.44 21.21 -28.41
C ASN A 129 4.18 22.69 -28.11
N CYS A 130 3.36 22.99 -27.11
CA CYS A 130 3.13 24.36 -26.68
C CYS A 130 4.25 24.77 -25.72
N THR A 131 5.03 25.78 -26.12
CA THR A 131 5.85 26.51 -25.16
C THR A 131 4.94 27.39 -24.31
N ASP A 132 5.20 27.47 -23.01
CA ASP A 132 4.45 28.31 -22.06
C ASP A 132 4.55 29.83 -22.33
N ASP A 133 5.00 30.23 -23.49
CA ASP A 133 5.16 31.62 -23.95
C ASP A 133 3.83 32.26 -24.38
N ILE A 134 2.76 32.09 -23.63
CA ILE A 134 1.54 32.91 -23.77
C ILE A 134 1.75 34.36 -23.23
N ARG A 135 2.93 34.65 -22.65
CA ARG A 135 3.17 35.99 -22.06
C ARG A 135 3.43 37.10 -23.05
N ASN A 136 3.55 36.86 -24.34
CA ASN A 136 3.90 37.88 -25.30
C ASN A 136 2.94 38.04 -26.50
N MET A 137 1.69 37.66 -26.39
CA MET A 137 0.68 38.22 -27.29
C MET A 137 0.27 39.62 -26.77
N LYS A 138 1.15 40.61 -26.94
CA LYS A 138 0.75 42.01 -26.95
C LYS A 138 -0.14 42.22 -28.20
N ARG A 139 -1.36 42.63 -27.94
CA ARG A 139 -2.28 43.16 -28.92
C ARG A 139 -1.61 44.34 -29.60
N GLU A 140 -1.40 44.27 -30.93
CA GLU A 140 -1.39 45.41 -31.78
C GLU A 140 -2.80 45.77 -32.19
#